data_5b18a06bc0514c5b39fcba9acdd4ed3f
#
_entry.id   5b18a06bc0514c5b39fcba9acdd4ed3f
#
_cell.length_a   1.000
_cell.length_b   1.000
_cell.length_c   1.000
_cell.angle_alpha   90.00
_cell.angle_beta   90.00
_cell.angle_gamma   90.00
#
_symmetry.space_group_name_H-M   'P 1'
#
loop_
_entity.id
_entity.type
_entity.pdbx_description
1 polymer ?
#
loop_
_entity_poly.entity_id
_entity_poly.type
_entity_poly.pdbx_seq_one_letter_code
_entity_poly.pdbx_strand_id
1 'polypeptide(L)'
;MLPFLNPANDSSYPKRLNPSMQSLLLKPNFVKLRFFAVLSLMSLSSLSHGSENPFLGRWALTIPGGGAGWLGVEDSNGTLRSRVLWGGGSVVPTASTKLEGNTLIVTRESKNKEGKVSTETITAKVEGDSLSLTVLKRNPAGKDIGQPATFAGKRIPELPTRPNLSQVKFGEPIQLLNGKDLTGWRLLKQADNGWSVVDGVLQNRVVKAKDKHFGNLRTDAEFEDFNLKTEVRTQEGSNSGIYLRGIYEVQVMESFGKELDSHHMGALYSRITPSVAAEKPIGEWQTLDITLVDRHLTVILNGQTIIDNHPVLGCTGGALTSDEFRPGPIYLQGDHTNVDYRNMVLRPVLK
;
A
#
# COMPACT_ATOMS: atom_id res chain seq x y z
N MET A 1 52.32 26.83 -22.08
CA MET A 1 53.00 27.89 -21.34
C MET A 1 52.39 27.97 -19.96
N LEU A 2 53.11 27.39 -19.00
CA LEU A 2 52.98 27.66 -17.54
C LEU A 2 53.61 29.05 -17.25
N PRO A 3 53.44 29.73 -16.08
CA PRO A 3 53.73 29.13 -14.77
C PRO A 3 52.72 29.51 -13.64
N PHE A 4 52.56 28.60 -12.67
CA PHE A 4 52.89 28.60 -11.23
C PHE A 4 53.09 29.93 -10.51
N LEU A 5 52.42 30.06 -9.33
CA LEU A 5 53.03 30.43 -8.05
C LEU A 5 52.01 30.38 -6.90
N ASN A 6 52.24 29.49 -5.95
CA ASN A 6 51.96 29.56 -4.53
C ASN A 6 53.27 30.07 -3.87
N PRO A 7 53.46 30.58 -2.64
CA PRO A 7 52.93 30.03 -1.41
C PRO A 7 52.78 31.01 -0.20
N ALA A 8 52.48 30.40 0.94
CA ALA A 8 52.99 30.65 2.30
C ALA A 8 52.15 31.47 3.31
N ASN A 9 51.74 30.73 4.31
CA ASN A 9 52.01 30.85 5.76
C ASN A 9 51.94 32.22 6.40
N ASP A 10 51.13 32.34 7.42
CA ASP A 10 51.69 32.71 8.74
C ASP A 10 50.77 32.23 9.92
N SER A 11 51.47 31.79 10.92
CA SER A 11 51.10 31.26 12.20
C SER A 11 50.99 32.35 13.27
N SER A 12 50.05 32.22 14.22
CA SER A 12 50.37 32.62 15.60
C SER A 12 49.35 32.11 16.61
N TYR A 13 49.77 31.17 17.43
CA TYR A 13 49.28 30.96 18.81
C TYR A 13 50.00 31.91 19.77
N PRO A 14 49.45 32.28 20.93
CA PRO A 14 50.17 32.06 22.15
C PRO A 14 49.37 31.37 23.30
N LYS A 15 49.95 30.28 23.77
CA LYS A 15 50.63 30.03 25.06
C LYS A 15 49.84 30.27 26.37
N ARG A 16 49.80 29.14 27.07
CA ARG A 16 49.45 28.87 28.49
C ARG A 16 50.12 29.87 29.49
N LEU A 17 49.46 30.01 30.63
CA LEU A 17 50.08 30.17 31.94
C LEU A 17 49.18 29.57 33.07
N ASN A 18 49.72 28.62 33.79
CA ASN A 18 49.46 28.26 35.18
C ASN A 18 50.60 28.87 36.00
N PRO A 19 50.55 29.17 37.31
CA PRO A 19 50.39 28.22 38.37
C PRO A 19 49.89 28.71 39.77
N SER A 20 49.88 27.73 40.65
CA SER A 20 50.19 27.70 42.11
C SER A 20 49.09 27.92 43.16
N MET A 21 48.81 26.81 43.79
CA MET A 21 48.97 26.49 45.24
C MET A 21 48.73 27.62 46.29
N GLN A 22 47.79 27.36 47.16
CA GLN A 22 48.10 27.38 48.61
C GLN A 22 47.05 26.57 49.43
N SER A 23 47.61 25.69 50.27
CA SER A 23 47.01 24.85 51.27
C SER A 23 46.46 25.63 52.47
N LEU A 24 45.29 25.25 52.96
CA LEU A 24 44.98 25.49 54.40
C LEU A 24 44.32 24.23 55.00
N LEU A 25 45.06 23.65 55.90
CA LEU A 25 44.65 22.58 56.80
C LEU A 25 43.68 23.13 57.85
N LEU A 26 42.53 22.49 58.08
CA LEU A 26 41.75 22.57 59.29
C LEU A 26 41.23 21.20 59.68
N LYS A 27 41.42 20.87 60.94
CA LYS A 27 41.23 19.55 61.60
C LYS A 27 39.76 19.14 61.72
N PRO A 28 39.46 17.82 61.85
CA PRO A 28 38.09 17.30 61.86
C PRO A 28 37.48 17.33 63.27
N ASN A 29 36.25 17.85 63.38
CA ASN A 29 35.40 17.61 64.55
C ASN A 29 34.50 16.42 64.29
N PHE A 30 34.65 15.38 65.08
CA PHE A 30 33.76 14.18 65.07
C PHE A 30 32.42 14.56 65.72
N VAL A 31 31.36 14.63 64.87
CA VAL A 31 29.98 14.54 65.33
C VAL A 31 29.45 13.16 65.01
N LYS A 32 29.12 12.39 66.07
CA LYS A 32 28.48 11.09 65.95
C LYS A 32 27.05 11.28 65.45
N LEU A 33 26.81 11.05 64.18
CA LEU A 33 25.46 11.00 63.60
C LEU A 33 24.98 9.55 63.60
N ARG A 34 23.92 9.28 64.43
CA ARG A 34 23.24 8.01 64.44
C ARG A 34 22.48 7.85 63.14
N PHE A 35 22.88 6.86 62.30
CA PHE A 35 22.11 6.47 61.14
C PHE A 35 20.86 5.70 61.57
N PHE A 36 19.68 6.31 61.44
CA PHE A 36 18.43 5.62 61.37
C PHE A 36 18.29 5.13 59.91
N ALA A 37 18.46 3.81 59.70
CA ALA A 37 18.14 3.20 58.43
C ALA A 37 16.61 3.14 58.30
N VAL A 38 16.04 4.09 57.58
CA VAL A 38 14.68 3.98 57.08
C VAL A 38 14.73 3.11 55.83
N LEU A 39 14.37 1.85 56.00
CA LEU A 39 14.14 0.92 54.89
C LEU A 39 12.87 1.40 54.18
N SER A 40 13.03 2.25 53.18
CA SER A 40 11.97 2.59 52.22
C SER A 40 11.80 1.38 51.32
N LEU A 41 10.76 0.56 51.58
CA LEU A 41 10.25 -0.41 50.62
C LEU A 41 9.69 0.41 49.43
N MET A 42 10.52 0.63 48.42
CA MET A 42 10.01 0.97 47.09
C MET A 42 9.33 -0.28 46.56
N SER A 43 8.00 -0.33 46.72
CA SER A 43 7.17 -1.21 45.92
C SER A 43 7.37 -0.80 44.45
N LEU A 44 8.20 -1.55 43.75
CA LEU A 44 8.15 -1.54 42.28
C LEU A 44 6.75 -2.10 41.91
N SER A 45 5.79 -1.20 41.79
CA SER A 45 4.63 -1.47 40.95
C SER A 45 5.17 -1.64 39.52
N SER A 46 5.44 -2.90 39.15
CA SER A 46 5.54 -3.28 37.76
C SER A 46 4.21 -2.90 37.13
N LEU A 47 4.18 -1.72 36.49
CA LEU A 47 3.19 -1.46 35.46
C LEU A 47 3.36 -2.59 34.44
N SER A 48 2.54 -3.62 34.56
CA SER A 48 2.35 -4.56 33.48
C SER A 48 1.80 -3.71 32.33
N HIS A 49 2.66 -3.26 31.44
CA HIS A 49 2.26 -2.96 30.09
C HIS A 49 1.70 -4.26 29.59
N GLY A 50 0.37 -4.37 29.56
CA GLY A 50 -0.29 -5.45 28.87
C GLY A 50 0.38 -5.52 27.50
N SER A 51 1.02 -6.62 27.17
CA SER A 51 1.72 -6.75 25.89
C SER A 51 0.70 -6.43 24.81
N GLU A 52 0.97 -5.37 24.05
CA GLU A 52 0.15 -4.99 22.91
C GLU A 52 -0.05 -6.22 22.04
N ASN A 53 -1.29 -6.47 21.61
CA ASN A 53 -1.59 -7.65 20.81
C ASN A 53 -0.72 -7.67 19.54
N PRO A 54 0.19 -8.65 19.40
CA PRO A 54 1.21 -8.63 18.36
C PRO A 54 0.63 -8.80 16.94
N PHE A 55 -0.64 -9.14 16.80
CA PHE A 55 -1.30 -9.27 15.51
C PHE A 55 -1.88 -7.95 14.97
N LEU A 56 -2.04 -6.94 15.82
CA LEU A 56 -2.58 -5.65 15.39
C LEU A 56 -1.76 -5.04 14.27
N GLY A 57 -2.46 -4.34 13.37
CA GLY A 57 -1.86 -3.67 12.23
C GLY A 57 -2.13 -4.39 10.90
N ARG A 58 -1.23 -4.20 9.95
CA ARG A 58 -1.41 -4.62 8.56
C ARG A 58 -0.30 -5.57 8.14
N TRP A 59 -0.67 -6.58 7.37
CA TRP A 59 0.21 -7.65 6.95
C TRP A 59 0.14 -7.85 5.44
N ALA A 60 1.27 -7.72 4.78
CA ALA A 60 1.46 -8.09 3.38
C ALA A 60 1.61 -9.60 3.28
N LEU A 61 0.74 -10.27 2.55
CA LEU A 61 0.73 -11.73 2.45
C LEU A 61 1.31 -12.18 1.12
N THR A 62 2.20 -13.16 1.16
CA THR A 62 2.70 -13.85 -0.04
C THR A 62 1.82 -15.06 -0.30
N ILE A 63 1.13 -15.06 -1.44
CA ILE A 63 0.27 -16.16 -1.86
C ILE A 63 1.09 -17.18 -2.66
N PRO A 64 1.07 -18.48 -2.31
CA PRO A 64 1.70 -19.51 -3.11
C PRO A 64 1.19 -19.50 -4.57
N GLY A 65 2.11 -19.57 -5.51
CA GLY A 65 1.77 -19.50 -6.93
C GLY A 65 1.64 -18.08 -7.51
N GLY A 66 1.86 -17.05 -6.69
CA GLY A 66 1.85 -15.64 -7.09
C GLY A 66 0.55 -14.92 -6.76
N GLY A 67 0.58 -13.59 -6.90
CA GLY A 67 -0.49 -12.69 -6.49
C GLY A 67 -0.23 -12.05 -5.14
N ALA A 68 -1.00 -11.02 -4.83
CA ALA A 68 -0.91 -10.25 -3.59
C ALA A 68 -2.03 -10.63 -2.64
N GLY A 69 -1.72 -10.69 -1.36
CA GLY A 69 -2.68 -10.83 -0.29
C GLY A 69 -2.46 -9.80 0.81
N TRP A 70 -3.47 -9.59 1.60
CA TRP A 70 -3.41 -8.62 2.68
C TRP A 70 -4.31 -9.05 3.84
N LEU A 71 -3.86 -8.83 5.07
CA LEU A 71 -4.64 -8.99 6.29
C LEU A 71 -4.48 -7.72 7.12
N GLY A 72 -5.59 -7.10 7.52
CA GLY A 72 -5.64 -6.05 8.53
C GLY A 72 -6.32 -6.56 9.78
N VAL A 73 -5.74 -6.29 10.94
CA VAL A 73 -6.27 -6.64 12.27
C VAL A 73 -6.35 -5.37 13.09
N GLU A 74 -7.53 -5.09 13.62
CA GLU A 74 -7.84 -3.90 14.40
C GLU A 74 -8.48 -4.30 15.73
N ASP A 75 -8.19 -3.55 16.79
CA ASP A 75 -8.95 -3.60 18.04
C ASP A 75 -9.98 -2.46 18.04
N SER A 76 -11.23 -2.83 18.15
CA SER A 76 -12.35 -1.90 18.28
C SER A 76 -12.99 -2.05 19.64
N ASN A 77 -12.51 -1.28 20.62
CA ASN A 77 -13.00 -1.29 22.01
C ASN A 77 -12.94 -2.69 22.66
N GLY A 78 -11.82 -3.38 22.56
CA GLY A 78 -11.59 -4.73 23.10
C GLY A 78 -12.17 -5.84 22.24
N THR A 79 -12.70 -5.53 21.05
CA THR A 79 -13.19 -6.52 20.08
C THR A 79 -12.28 -6.54 18.87
N LEU A 80 -11.61 -7.66 18.63
CA LEU A 80 -10.78 -7.84 17.44
C LEU A 80 -11.65 -7.94 16.20
N ARG A 81 -11.27 -7.17 15.18
CA ARG A 81 -11.86 -7.24 13.84
C ARG A 81 -10.76 -7.43 12.82
N SER A 82 -11.07 -8.09 11.74
CA SER A 82 -10.13 -8.20 10.63
C SER A 82 -10.82 -8.10 9.28
N ARG A 83 -10.00 -7.76 8.29
CA ARG A 83 -10.36 -7.77 6.87
C ARG A 83 -9.25 -8.46 6.12
N VAL A 84 -9.59 -9.12 5.03
CA VAL A 84 -8.63 -9.91 4.29
C VAL A 84 -8.81 -9.76 2.78
N LEU A 85 -7.71 -9.84 2.05
CA LEU A 85 -7.65 -9.93 0.59
C LEU A 85 -6.83 -11.17 0.21
N TRP A 86 -7.36 -11.98 -0.72
CA TRP A 86 -6.67 -13.11 -1.32
C TRP A 86 -6.54 -12.92 -2.84
N GLY A 87 -5.41 -12.40 -3.30
CA GLY A 87 -5.12 -12.26 -4.73
C GLY A 87 -6.05 -11.30 -5.46
N GLY A 88 -7.08 -11.81 -6.10
CA GLY A 88 -8.08 -11.00 -6.81
C GLY A 88 -9.28 -10.67 -5.94
N GLY A 89 -10.16 -9.82 -6.45
CA GLY A 89 -11.41 -9.42 -5.80
C GLY A 89 -11.25 -8.39 -4.70
N SER A 90 -12.25 -8.28 -3.84
CA SER A 90 -12.38 -7.21 -2.85
C SER A 90 -11.72 -7.54 -1.53
N VAL A 91 -11.33 -6.49 -0.78
CA VAL A 91 -11.04 -6.57 0.65
C VAL A 91 -12.33 -6.80 1.39
N VAL A 92 -12.47 -7.92 2.07
CA VAL A 92 -13.72 -8.29 2.75
C VAL A 92 -13.53 -8.35 4.26
N PRO A 93 -14.54 -7.92 5.05
CA PRO A 93 -14.56 -8.16 6.47
C PRO A 93 -14.66 -9.65 6.75
N THR A 94 -14.18 -10.07 7.90
CA THR A 94 -14.26 -11.46 8.36
C THR A 94 -15.47 -11.66 9.28
N ALA A 95 -15.97 -12.88 9.34
CA ALA A 95 -17.12 -13.22 10.20
C ALA A 95 -16.73 -13.20 11.67
N SER A 96 -15.49 -13.59 12.01
CA SER A 96 -14.98 -13.50 13.37
C SER A 96 -13.45 -13.39 13.39
N THR A 97 -12.94 -12.77 14.44
CA THR A 97 -11.51 -12.66 14.74
C THR A 97 -11.31 -12.89 16.23
N LYS A 98 -10.51 -13.87 16.59
CA LYS A 98 -10.28 -14.28 18.00
C LYS A 98 -8.80 -14.52 18.24
N LEU A 99 -8.36 -14.25 19.45
CA LEU A 99 -7.05 -14.65 19.94
C LEU A 99 -7.20 -15.82 20.89
N GLU A 100 -6.54 -16.93 20.59
CA GLU A 100 -6.48 -18.12 21.44
C GLU A 100 -5.02 -18.40 21.79
N GLY A 101 -4.64 -18.05 23.02
CA GLY A 101 -3.23 -18.04 23.44
C GLY A 101 -2.41 -17.12 22.50
N ASN A 102 -1.37 -17.67 21.87
CA ASN A 102 -0.50 -16.96 20.93
C ASN A 102 -0.92 -17.16 19.45
N THR A 103 -2.18 -17.49 19.22
CA THR A 103 -2.68 -17.80 17.87
C THR A 103 -3.88 -16.93 17.54
N LEU A 104 -3.82 -16.24 16.41
CA LEU A 104 -4.97 -15.51 15.87
C LEU A 104 -5.80 -16.48 15.01
N ILE A 105 -7.09 -16.54 15.28
CA ILE A 105 -8.05 -17.33 14.49
C ILE A 105 -9.03 -16.36 13.84
N VAL A 106 -9.06 -16.40 12.52
CA VAL A 106 -9.94 -15.57 11.70
C VAL A 106 -10.85 -16.48 10.87
N THR A 107 -12.15 -16.22 10.90
CA THR A 107 -13.12 -16.98 10.10
C THR A 107 -13.73 -16.08 9.03
N ARG A 108 -13.69 -16.56 7.80
CA ARG A 108 -14.43 -15.98 6.66
C ARG A 108 -15.59 -16.89 6.30
N GLU A 109 -16.67 -16.28 5.87
CA GLU A 109 -17.84 -16.99 5.35
C GLU A 109 -18.10 -16.56 3.91
N SER A 110 -18.51 -17.50 3.10
CA SER A 110 -18.99 -17.26 1.74
C SER A 110 -20.30 -18.01 1.53
N LYS A 111 -21.28 -17.31 0.95
CA LYS A 111 -22.58 -17.91 0.60
C LYS A 111 -22.64 -18.20 -0.88
N ASN A 112 -23.08 -19.38 -1.25
CA ASN A 112 -23.37 -19.69 -2.63
C ASN A 112 -24.76 -19.13 -3.04
N LYS A 113 -25.13 -19.32 -4.31
CA LYS A 113 -26.42 -18.83 -4.84
C LYS A 113 -27.66 -19.42 -4.12
N GLU A 114 -27.49 -20.58 -3.46
CA GLU A 114 -28.52 -21.26 -2.69
C GLU A 114 -28.55 -20.82 -1.20
N GLY A 115 -27.71 -19.86 -0.83
CA GLY A 115 -27.57 -19.37 0.56
C GLY A 115 -26.78 -20.30 1.47
N LYS A 116 -26.22 -21.40 0.98
CA LYS A 116 -25.39 -22.32 1.78
C LYS A 116 -24.04 -21.68 2.08
N VAL A 117 -23.60 -21.75 3.34
CA VAL A 117 -22.40 -21.12 3.85
C VAL A 117 -21.21 -22.09 3.80
N SER A 118 -20.15 -21.70 3.15
CA SER A 118 -18.82 -22.29 3.26
C SER A 118 -17.97 -21.43 4.18
N THR A 119 -17.10 -22.05 4.96
CA THR A 119 -16.20 -21.33 5.87
C THR A 119 -14.75 -21.51 5.47
N GLU A 120 -13.96 -20.48 5.75
CA GLU A 120 -12.51 -20.49 5.61
C GLU A 120 -11.93 -20.03 6.93
N THR A 121 -11.19 -20.92 7.59
CA THR A 121 -10.53 -20.63 8.86
C THR A 121 -9.05 -20.36 8.61
N ILE A 122 -8.61 -19.18 9.01
CA ILE A 122 -7.21 -18.73 8.96
C ILE A 122 -6.67 -18.82 10.37
N THR A 123 -5.62 -19.61 10.56
CA THR A 123 -4.88 -19.72 11.81
C THR A 123 -3.53 -19.07 11.62
N ALA A 124 -3.21 -18.03 12.39
CA ALA A 124 -2.00 -17.25 12.24
C ALA A 124 -1.15 -17.24 13.51
N LYS A 125 0.17 -17.28 13.32
CA LYS A 125 1.19 -17.08 14.36
C LYS A 125 2.12 -15.97 13.94
N VAL A 126 2.53 -15.14 14.90
CA VAL A 126 3.44 -14.02 14.67
C VAL A 126 4.77 -14.27 15.38
N GLU A 127 5.85 -13.90 14.71
CA GLU A 127 7.21 -13.89 15.24
C GLU A 127 7.91 -12.62 14.73
N GLY A 128 8.02 -11.63 15.60
CA GLY A 128 8.48 -10.29 15.23
C GLY A 128 7.58 -9.69 14.14
N ASP A 129 8.17 -9.29 13.02
CA ASP A 129 7.46 -8.73 11.86
C ASP A 129 7.06 -9.78 10.81
N SER A 130 7.18 -11.06 11.16
CA SER A 130 6.79 -12.18 10.31
C SER A 130 5.50 -12.80 10.80
N LEU A 131 4.65 -13.20 9.86
CA LEU A 131 3.39 -13.89 10.10
C LEU A 131 3.38 -15.19 9.31
N SER A 132 3.08 -16.29 9.97
CA SER A 132 2.78 -17.56 9.32
C SER A 132 1.29 -17.86 9.44
N LEU A 133 0.64 -18.22 8.32
CA LEU A 133 -0.78 -18.49 8.30
C LEU A 133 -1.04 -19.87 7.69
N THR A 134 -2.03 -20.55 8.23
CA THR A 134 -2.61 -21.76 7.63
C THR A 134 -4.08 -21.51 7.37
N VAL A 135 -4.55 -21.85 6.18
CA VAL A 135 -5.92 -21.66 5.74
C VAL A 135 -6.56 -22.99 5.47
N LEU A 136 -7.67 -23.26 6.14
CA LEU A 136 -8.49 -24.45 5.96
C LEU A 136 -9.88 -24.04 5.47
N LYS A 137 -10.33 -24.66 4.37
CA LYS A 137 -11.66 -24.41 3.80
C LYS A 137 -12.60 -25.54 4.14
N ARG A 138 -13.87 -25.21 4.47
CA ARG A 138 -14.94 -26.18 4.69
C ARG A 138 -16.15 -25.87 3.84
N ASN A 139 -16.74 -26.93 3.29
CA ASN A 139 -17.98 -26.82 2.56
C ASN A 139 -19.18 -26.61 3.51
N PRO A 140 -20.41 -26.35 2.99
CA PRO A 140 -21.59 -26.15 3.83
C PRO A 140 -21.95 -27.34 4.72
N ALA A 141 -21.47 -28.54 4.42
CA ALA A 141 -21.66 -29.73 5.24
C ALA A 141 -20.57 -29.88 6.35
N GLY A 142 -19.69 -28.88 6.50
CA GLY A 142 -18.61 -28.91 7.49
C GLY A 142 -17.39 -29.78 7.10
N LYS A 143 -17.38 -30.36 5.90
CA LYS A 143 -16.27 -31.19 5.41
C LYS A 143 -15.15 -30.32 4.84
N ASP A 144 -13.92 -30.66 5.15
CA ASP A 144 -12.72 -29.99 4.65
C ASP A 144 -12.63 -30.10 3.12
N ILE A 145 -12.27 -28.99 2.48
CA ILE A 145 -12.05 -28.86 1.04
C ILE A 145 -10.56 -28.71 0.79
N GLY A 146 -9.98 -29.74 0.20
CA GLY A 146 -8.54 -29.77 -0.12
C GLY A 146 -7.65 -29.92 1.13
N GLN A 147 -6.36 -29.66 0.92
CA GLN A 147 -5.38 -29.63 2.01
C GLN A 147 -5.25 -28.21 2.56
N PRO A 148 -4.88 -28.05 3.83
CA PRO A 148 -4.55 -26.72 4.37
C PRO A 148 -3.47 -26.05 3.54
N ALA A 149 -3.69 -24.78 3.18
CA ALA A 149 -2.72 -23.97 2.47
C ALA A 149 -1.96 -23.08 3.49
N THR A 150 -0.65 -22.95 3.30
CA THR A 150 0.21 -22.11 4.15
C THR A 150 0.63 -20.86 3.39
N PHE A 151 0.67 -19.74 4.09
CA PHE A 151 1.08 -18.44 3.59
C PHE A 151 2.09 -17.81 4.54
N ALA A 152 2.94 -16.96 3.99
CA ALA A 152 3.79 -16.09 4.77
C ALA A 152 3.28 -14.65 4.71
N GLY A 153 3.46 -13.92 5.79
CA GLY A 153 3.14 -12.49 5.87
C GLY A 153 4.31 -11.70 6.44
N LYS A 154 4.37 -10.43 6.06
CA LYS A 154 5.30 -9.45 6.61
C LYS A 154 4.50 -8.25 7.10
N ARG A 155 4.86 -7.73 8.28
CA ARG A 155 4.24 -6.53 8.81
C ARG A 155 4.43 -5.36 7.85
N ILE A 156 3.34 -4.64 7.58
CA ILE A 156 3.38 -3.37 6.87
C ILE A 156 3.62 -2.28 7.92
N PRO A 157 4.74 -1.54 7.86
CA PRO A 157 4.99 -0.42 8.77
C PRO A 157 3.90 0.64 8.73
N GLU A 158 3.85 1.45 9.77
CA GLU A 158 2.97 2.60 9.82
C GLU A 158 3.15 3.52 8.60
N LEU A 159 2.09 4.20 8.23
CA LEU A 159 2.14 5.15 7.14
C LEU A 159 3.01 6.36 7.54
N PRO A 160 3.75 6.93 6.61
CA PRO A 160 4.34 8.26 6.80
C PRO A 160 3.27 9.28 7.17
N THR A 161 3.70 10.39 7.75
CA THR A 161 2.81 11.54 7.97
C THR A 161 2.20 11.99 6.64
N ARG A 162 0.93 12.38 6.67
CA ARG A 162 0.22 12.89 5.49
C ARG A 162 1.04 14.00 4.80
N PRO A 163 1.45 13.83 3.53
CA PRO A 163 2.33 14.78 2.86
C PRO A 163 1.61 16.11 2.60
N ASN A 164 2.34 17.21 2.71
CA ASN A 164 1.87 18.51 2.23
C ASN A 164 2.09 18.61 0.71
N LEU A 165 1.08 18.33 -0.08
CA LEU A 165 1.18 18.28 -1.54
C LEU A 165 1.60 19.63 -2.16
N SER A 166 1.38 20.77 -1.49
CA SER A 166 1.83 22.07 -2.00
C SER A 166 3.36 22.24 -1.95
N GLN A 167 4.05 21.41 -1.20
CA GLN A 167 5.52 21.41 -1.06
C GLN A 167 6.18 20.32 -1.91
N VAL A 168 5.40 19.41 -2.47
CA VAL A 168 5.91 18.34 -3.33
C VAL A 168 6.41 18.91 -4.65
N LYS A 169 7.65 18.59 -4.99
CA LYS A 169 8.25 18.97 -6.28
C LYS A 169 8.18 17.80 -7.24
N PHE A 170 7.69 18.06 -8.44
CA PHE A 170 7.63 17.07 -9.49
C PHE A 170 8.73 17.28 -10.51
N GLY A 171 9.30 16.19 -11.00
CA GLY A 171 10.28 16.17 -12.09
C GLY A 171 9.66 16.45 -13.47
N GLU A 172 10.50 16.29 -14.49
CA GLU A 172 10.08 16.45 -15.87
C GLU A 172 8.99 15.44 -16.26
N PRO A 173 8.04 15.84 -17.13
CA PRO A 173 6.97 14.96 -17.58
C PRO A 173 7.51 13.84 -18.47
N ILE A 174 7.09 12.63 -18.19
CA ILE A 174 7.39 11.41 -18.95
C ILE A 174 6.12 11.03 -19.72
N GLN A 175 6.19 11.03 -21.04
CA GLN A 175 5.12 10.52 -21.88
C GLN A 175 5.11 9.00 -21.85
N LEU A 176 4.12 8.38 -21.22
CA LEU A 176 4.02 6.93 -21.15
C LEU A 176 3.44 6.31 -22.43
N LEU A 177 2.70 7.09 -23.23
CA LEU A 177 2.19 6.68 -24.54
C LEU A 177 2.85 7.54 -25.62
N ASN A 178 3.50 6.90 -26.60
CA ASN A 178 4.12 7.57 -27.73
C ASN A 178 3.12 7.87 -28.90
N GLY A 179 1.89 7.38 -28.77
CA GLY A 179 0.84 7.55 -29.78
C GLY A 179 1.01 6.74 -31.08
N LYS A 180 2.00 5.84 -31.13
CA LYS A 180 2.34 5.06 -32.33
C LYS A 180 2.23 3.55 -32.11
N ASP A 181 2.81 3.06 -31.02
CA ASP A 181 2.92 1.64 -30.71
C ASP A 181 3.02 1.41 -29.19
N LEU A 182 3.29 0.17 -28.80
CA LEU A 182 3.43 -0.25 -27.40
C LEU A 182 4.88 -0.15 -26.87
N THR A 183 5.76 0.62 -27.49
CA THR A 183 7.14 0.82 -26.98
C THR A 183 7.10 1.37 -25.55
N GLY A 184 7.84 0.72 -24.64
CA GLY A 184 7.84 1.01 -23.20
C GLY A 184 6.76 0.28 -22.41
N TRP A 185 5.98 -0.59 -23.08
CA TRP A 185 4.95 -1.43 -22.48
C TRP A 185 5.11 -2.87 -22.87
N ARG A 186 4.67 -3.79 -22.01
CA ARG A 186 4.63 -5.23 -22.28
C ARG A 186 3.45 -5.89 -21.60
N LEU A 187 3.00 -7.01 -22.14
CA LEU A 187 2.01 -7.88 -21.50
C LEU A 187 2.59 -8.44 -20.19
N LEU A 188 1.74 -8.56 -19.18
CA LEU A 188 2.14 -9.00 -17.85
C LEU A 188 2.47 -10.48 -17.78
N LYS A 189 1.81 -11.29 -18.56
CA LYS A 189 1.97 -12.76 -18.65
C LYS A 189 1.83 -13.17 -20.10
N GLN A 190 2.18 -14.40 -20.41
CA GLN A 190 1.86 -14.98 -21.72
C GLN A 190 0.34 -15.07 -21.85
N ALA A 191 -0.24 -14.22 -22.70
CA ALA A 191 -1.67 -14.06 -22.90
C ALA A 191 -1.94 -13.55 -24.32
N ASP A 192 -3.21 -13.60 -24.75
CA ASP A 192 -3.64 -12.93 -25.97
C ASP A 192 -3.48 -11.41 -25.83
N ASN A 193 -3.02 -10.76 -26.87
CA ASN A 193 -2.85 -9.32 -26.87
C ASN A 193 -4.12 -8.63 -27.39
N GLY A 194 -4.84 -7.94 -26.52
CA GLY A 194 -5.96 -7.07 -26.88
C GLY A 194 -5.55 -5.62 -27.11
N TRP A 195 -4.29 -5.27 -26.84
CA TRP A 195 -3.79 -3.90 -26.84
C TRP A 195 -3.20 -3.49 -28.19
N SER A 196 -3.56 -2.32 -28.65
CA SER A 196 -3.03 -1.70 -29.86
C SER A 196 -3.09 -0.18 -29.74
N VAL A 197 -2.29 0.52 -30.54
CA VAL A 197 -2.38 1.98 -30.66
C VAL A 197 -2.97 2.31 -32.05
N VAL A 198 -4.08 3.03 -32.05
CA VAL A 198 -4.78 3.46 -33.26
C VAL A 198 -5.09 4.96 -33.14
N ASP A 199 -4.64 5.76 -34.09
CA ASP A 199 -4.84 7.20 -34.12
C ASP A 199 -4.44 7.91 -32.82
N GLY A 200 -3.31 7.51 -32.23
CA GLY A 200 -2.80 8.06 -30.97
C GLY A 200 -3.49 7.56 -29.70
N VAL A 201 -4.46 6.67 -29.82
CA VAL A 201 -5.23 6.09 -28.73
C VAL A 201 -4.76 4.68 -28.44
N LEU A 202 -4.38 4.39 -27.20
CA LEU A 202 -4.16 3.04 -26.72
C LEU A 202 -5.51 2.39 -26.48
N GLN A 203 -5.80 1.34 -27.22
CA GLN A 203 -7.07 0.61 -27.16
C GLN A 203 -6.85 -0.79 -26.64
N ASN A 204 -7.72 -1.25 -25.76
CA ASN A 204 -7.88 -2.65 -25.45
C ASN A 204 -9.18 -3.19 -26.07
N ARG A 205 -9.09 -4.30 -26.81
CA ARG A 205 -10.25 -4.96 -27.44
C ARG A 205 -10.26 -6.44 -27.04
N VAL A 206 -11.24 -6.79 -26.24
CA VAL A 206 -11.41 -8.14 -25.67
C VAL A 206 -12.53 -8.85 -26.41
N VAL A 207 -12.22 -10.00 -26.95
CA VAL A 207 -13.21 -10.90 -27.58
C VAL A 207 -13.52 -12.02 -26.61
N LYS A 208 -14.77 -12.15 -26.19
CA LYS A 208 -15.22 -13.25 -25.33
C LYS A 208 -15.28 -14.54 -26.16
N ALA A 209 -14.20 -15.31 -26.09
CA ALA A 209 -14.11 -16.64 -26.73
C ALA A 209 -13.50 -17.64 -25.72
N LYS A 210 -13.90 -18.90 -25.79
CA LYS A 210 -13.54 -19.93 -24.79
C LYS A 210 -12.04 -20.20 -24.70
N ASP A 211 -11.33 -19.98 -25.79
CA ASP A 211 -9.88 -20.22 -25.96
C ASP A 211 -9.03 -18.94 -25.89
N LYS A 212 -9.64 -17.81 -25.58
CA LYS A 212 -8.97 -16.52 -25.50
C LYS A 212 -8.83 -16.06 -24.05
N HIS A 213 -7.61 -15.65 -23.70
CA HIS A 213 -7.24 -15.13 -22.39
C HIS A 213 -6.42 -13.85 -22.57
N PHE A 214 -7.11 -12.71 -22.61
CA PHE A 214 -6.46 -11.42 -22.81
C PHE A 214 -5.64 -11.00 -21.60
N GLY A 215 -4.55 -10.31 -21.89
CA GLY A 215 -3.57 -9.94 -20.88
C GLY A 215 -3.63 -8.47 -20.45
N ASN A 216 -3.14 -8.25 -19.26
CA ASN A 216 -2.93 -6.93 -18.69
C ASN A 216 -1.62 -6.34 -19.23
N LEU A 217 -1.57 -5.01 -19.37
CA LEU A 217 -0.42 -4.28 -19.91
C LEU A 217 0.31 -3.53 -18.80
N ARG A 218 1.63 -3.58 -18.76
CA ARG A 218 2.42 -2.80 -17.80
C ARG A 218 3.54 -2.01 -18.47
N THR A 219 3.95 -0.90 -17.84
CA THR A 219 5.17 -0.19 -18.24
C THR A 219 6.41 -1.02 -17.96
N ASP A 220 7.46 -0.86 -18.78
CA ASP A 220 8.80 -1.37 -18.49
C ASP A 220 9.44 -0.62 -17.32
N ALA A 221 9.28 0.70 -17.31
CA ALA A 221 9.72 1.55 -16.22
C ALA A 221 8.88 1.35 -14.95
N GLU A 222 9.50 1.57 -13.79
CA GLU A 222 8.89 1.48 -12.47
C GLU A 222 9.00 2.83 -11.76
N PHE A 223 8.01 3.17 -10.95
CA PHE A 223 7.86 4.46 -10.30
C PHE A 223 7.50 4.26 -8.83
N GLU A 224 7.88 5.19 -7.97
CA GLU A 224 7.55 5.16 -6.55
C GLU A 224 6.44 6.17 -6.22
N ASP A 225 6.79 7.44 -6.14
CA ASP A 225 5.85 8.54 -5.92
C ASP A 225 5.77 9.41 -7.17
N PHE A 226 4.58 9.79 -7.56
CA PHE A 226 4.35 10.50 -8.82
C PHE A 226 2.99 11.17 -8.89
N ASN A 227 2.85 12.04 -9.89
CA ASN A 227 1.57 12.46 -10.44
C ASN A 227 1.39 11.82 -11.83
N LEU A 228 0.26 11.22 -12.08
CA LEU A 228 -0.13 10.60 -13.35
C LEU A 228 -1.39 11.29 -13.88
N LYS A 229 -1.32 11.83 -15.09
CA LYS A 229 -2.48 12.36 -15.84
C LYS A 229 -2.77 11.48 -17.01
N THR A 230 -4.04 11.19 -17.24
CA THR A 230 -4.49 10.40 -18.39
C THR A 230 -5.95 10.70 -18.70
N GLU A 231 -6.35 10.39 -19.91
CA GLU A 231 -7.76 10.34 -20.28
C GLU A 231 -8.14 8.89 -20.56
N VAL A 232 -9.32 8.50 -20.11
CA VAL A 232 -9.89 7.17 -20.32
C VAL A 232 -11.30 7.28 -20.88
N ARG A 233 -11.67 6.35 -21.75
CA ARG A 233 -13.01 6.26 -22.30
C ARG A 233 -13.54 4.85 -22.13
N THR A 234 -14.68 4.77 -21.45
CA THR A 234 -15.42 3.53 -21.21
C THR A 234 -16.50 3.29 -22.27
N GLN A 235 -16.87 2.05 -22.41
CA GLN A 235 -18.01 1.59 -23.21
C GLN A 235 -19.00 0.88 -22.27
N GLU A 236 -20.14 0.49 -22.80
CA GLU A 236 -21.13 -0.28 -22.01
C GLU A 236 -20.51 -1.53 -21.39
N GLY A 237 -20.68 -1.67 -20.08
CA GLY A 237 -20.13 -2.75 -19.28
C GLY A 237 -18.60 -2.73 -19.13
N SER A 238 -17.92 -1.59 -19.43
CA SER A 238 -16.48 -1.48 -19.21
C SER A 238 -16.11 -1.73 -17.75
N ASN A 239 -15.07 -2.52 -17.56
CA ASN A 239 -14.40 -2.79 -16.28
C ASN A 239 -12.91 -2.96 -16.56
N SER A 240 -12.11 -2.04 -16.07
CA SER A 240 -10.66 -1.95 -16.19
C SER A 240 -10.10 -1.28 -14.94
N GLY A 241 -8.81 -1.05 -14.88
CA GLY A 241 -8.15 -0.36 -13.76
C GLY A 241 -6.77 0.15 -14.12
N ILE A 242 -6.37 1.22 -13.45
CA ILE A 242 -5.02 1.78 -13.50
C ILE A 242 -4.34 1.46 -12.18
N TYR A 243 -3.42 0.50 -12.20
CA TYR A 243 -2.67 0.11 -11.01
C TYR A 243 -1.42 0.99 -10.87
N LEU A 244 -1.39 1.78 -9.81
CA LEU A 244 -0.24 2.57 -9.41
C LEU A 244 0.77 1.64 -8.75
N ARG A 245 2.03 1.67 -9.19
CA ARG A 245 3.09 0.76 -8.73
C ARG A 245 2.75 -0.73 -8.88
N GLY A 246 1.77 -1.05 -9.74
CA GLY A 246 1.27 -2.43 -9.90
C GLY A 246 0.52 -2.97 -8.68
N ILE A 247 0.16 -2.16 -7.69
CA ILE A 247 -0.42 -2.60 -6.41
C ILE A 247 -1.69 -1.86 -5.99
N TYR A 248 -1.91 -0.62 -6.42
CA TYR A 248 -3.07 0.18 -6.02
C TYR A 248 -3.93 0.51 -7.23
N GLU A 249 -5.07 -0.12 -7.35
CA GLU A 249 -5.98 0.05 -8.48
C GLU A 249 -6.86 1.28 -8.30
N VAL A 250 -6.68 2.27 -9.17
CA VAL A 250 -7.70 3.29 -9.43
C VAL A 250 -8.66 2.72 -10.46
N GLN A 251 -9.90 2.51 -10.04
CA GLN A 251 -10.93 1.82 -10.81
C GLN A 251 -11.30 2.58 -12.08
N VAL A 252 -11.43 1.87 -13.19
CA VAL A 252 -11.96 2.36 -14.47
C VAL A 252 -13.16 1.50 -14.84
N MET A 253 -14.35 1.99 -14.56
CA MET A 253 -15.59 1.27 -14.76
C MET A 253 -16.66 2.19 -15.34
N GLU A 254 -17.58 1.64 -16.11
CA GLU A 254 -18.81 2.34 -16.47
C GLU A 254 -19.76 2.35 -15.25
N SER A 255 -19.88 3.50 -14.59
CA SER A 255 -20.68 3.70 -13.39
C SER A 255 -21.45 5.03 -13.36
N PHE A 256 -21.52 5.71 -14.51
CA PHE A 256 -22.25 6.99 -14.62
C PHE A 256 -23.69 6.88 -14.12
N GLY A 257 -24.09 7.78 -13.23
CA GLY A 257 -25.45 7.82 -12.65
C GLY A 257 -25.74 6.76 -11.60
N LYS A 258 -24.76 5.91 -11.23
CA LYS A 258 -24.89 4.96 -10.10
C LYS A 258 -24.52 5.64 -8.79
N GLU A 259 -24.98 5.05 -7.68
CA GLU A 259 -24.56 5.46 -6.34
C GLU A 259 -23.05 5.30 -6.16
N LEU A 260 -22.47 6.12 -5.27
CA LEU A 260 -21.04 6.06 -4.99
C LEU A 260 -20.68 4.73 -4.31
N ASP A 261 -19.68 4.05 -4.85
CA ASP A 261 -19.16 2.79 -4.33
C ASP A 261 -17.64 2.69 -4.53
N SER A 262 -17.00 1.89 -3.71
CA SER A 262 -15.55 1.65 -3.79
C SER A 262 -15.12 0.81 -4.99
N HIS A 263 -16.06 0.36 -5.83
CA HIS A 263 -15.80 -0.37 -7.07
C HIS A 263 -16.17 0.46 -8.32
N HIS A 264 -16.51 1.75 -8.16
CA HIS A 264 -16.91 2.62 -9.25
C HIS A 264 -15.75 3.51 -9.73
N MET A 265 -15.95 4.22 -10.83
CA MET A 265 -14.96 5.04 -11.52
C MET A 265 -14.19 5.95 -10.54
N GLY A 266 -12.87 5.86 -10.60
CA GLY A 266 -11.95 6.69 -9.81
C GLY A 266 -11.78 6.28 -8.35
N ALA A 267 -12.51 5.28 -7.86
CA ALA A 267 -12.31 4.71 -6.52
C ALA A 267 -10.92 4.08 -6.39
N LEU A 268 -10.37 4.00 -5.17
CA LEU A 268 -9.35 2.99 -4.88
C LEU A 268 -10.08 1.68 -4.62
N TYR A 269 -9.94 0.75 -5.56
CA TYR A 269 -10.76 -0.46 -5.64
C TYR A 269 -10.95 -1.17 -4.31
N SER A 270 -12.23 -1.33 -3.90
CA SER A 270 -12.64 -2.00 -2.66
C SER A 270 -12.10 -1.36 -1.36
N ARG A 271 -11.48 -0.17 -1.40
CA ARG A 271 -10.86 0.46 -0.24
C ARG A 271 -11.34 1.87 0.05
N ILE A 272 -11.45 2.71 -0.97
CA ILE A 272 -11.85 4.12 -0.80
C ILE A 272 -12.94 4.44 -1.82
N THR A 273 -14.09 4.78 -1.33
CA THR A 273 -15.21 5.28 -2.13
C THR A 273 -14.96 6.74 -2.51
N PRO A 274 -15.21 7.15 -3.75
CA PRO A 274 -15.20 8.56 -4.14
C PRO A 274 -16.12 9.40 -3.26
N SER A 275 -15.71 10.62 -2.94
CA SER A 275 -16.50 11.54 -2.10
C SER A 275 -17.66 12.21 -2.86
N VAL A 276 -17.57 12.25 -4.19
CA VAL A 276 -18.56 12.87 -5.07
C VAL A 276 -18.58 12.18 -6.42
N ALA A 277 -19.76 12.14 -7.06
CA ALA A 277 -19.91 11.66 -8.44
C ALA A 277 -19.40 12.71 -9.41
N ALA A 278 -18.37 12.36 -10.20
CA ALA A 278 -17.74 13.25 -11.16
C ALA A 278 -17.56 12.61 -12.55
N GLU A 279 -18.09 11.40 -12.76
CA GLU A 279 -18.05 10.69 -14.02
C GLU A 279 -18.94 11.37 -15.05
N LYS A 280 -18.49 11.42 -16.31
CA LYS A 280 -19.28 11.83 -17.47
C LYS A 280 -19.98 10.62 -18.10
N PRO A 281 -21.00 10.85 -18.95
CA PRO A 281 -21.68 9.76 -19.63
C PRO A 281 -20.75 8.82 -20.40
N ILE A 282 -21.22 7.59 -20.59
CA ILE A 282 -20.53 6.57 -21.36
C ILE A 282 -20.14 7.06 -22.76
N GLY A 283 -18.95 6.66 -23.21
CA GLY A 283 -18.39 7.08 -24.50
C GLY A 283 -17.69 8.44 -24.49
N GLU A 284 -17.85 9.23 -23.42
CA GLU A 284 -17.10 10.48 -23.24
C GLU A 284 -15.73 10.22 -22.63
N TRP A 285 -14.76 11.09 -22.95
CA TRP A 285 -13.44 11.05 -22.32
C TRP A 285 -13.51 11.59 -20.90
N GLN A 286 -13.11 10.75 -19.95
CA GLN A 286 -12.89 11.08 -18.55
C GLN A 286 -11.45 11.52 -18.36
N THR A 287 -11.20 12.63 -17.68
CA THR A 287 -9.86 13.05 -17.30
C THR A 287 -9.56 12.58 -15.89
N LEU A 288 -8.44 11.89 -15.70
CA LEU A 288 -7.92 11.47 -14.41
C LEU A 288 -6.60 12.18 -14.12
N ASP A 289 -6.51 12.84 -12.97
CA ASP A 289 -5.29 13.40 -12.40
C ASP A 289 -5.06 12.72 -11.05
N ILE A 290 -4.06 11.83 -11.01
CA ILE A 290 -3.83 10.91 -9.90
C ILE A 290 -2.48 11.23 -9.28
N THR A 291 -2.43 11.52 -7.99
CA THR A 291 -1.19 11.75 -7.25
C THR A 291 -1.04 10.70 -6.15
N LEU A 292 0.09 10.00 -6.16
CA LEU A 292 0.50 9.07 -5.12
C LEU A 292 1.82 9.58 -4.51
N VAL A 293 1.79 9.91 -3.22
CA VAL A 293 2.95 10.38 -2.46
C VAL A 293 2.93 9.76 -1.07
N ASP A 294 4.03 9.15 -0.65
CA ASP A 294 4.15 8.54 0.68
C ASP A 294 2.94 7.64 1.04
N ARG A 295 2.47 6.86 0.07
CA ARG A 295 1.27 6.01 0.20
C ARG A 295 -0.01 6.78 0.57
N HIS A 296 -0.12 8.03 0.16
CA HIS A 296 -1.36 8.81 0.19
C HIS A 296 -1.80 9.10 -1.23
N LEU A 297 -3.09 8.93 -1.47
CA LEU A 297 -3.70 9.02 -2.79
C LEU A 297 -4.58 10.25 -2.92
N THR A 298 -4.39 11.00 -4.00
CA THR A 298 -5.34 12.01 -4.48
C THR A 298 -5.81 11.59 -5.86
N VAL A 299 -7.12 11.64 -6.10
CA VAL A 299 -7.72 11.42 -7.42
C VAL A 299 -8.63 12.59 -7.74
N ILE A 300 -8.38 13.22 -8.89
CA ILE A 300 -9.22 14.25 -9.49
C ILE A 300 -9.82 13.66 -10.75
N LEU A 301 -11.14 13.56 -10.80
CA LEU A 301 -11.88 13.05 -11.93
C LEU A 301 -12.65 14.22 -12.55
N ASN A 302 -12.41 14.51 -13.84
CA ASN A 302 -13.06 15.58 -14.59
C ASN A 302 -13.02 16.96 -13.89
N GLY A 303 -11.88 17.26 -13.24
CA GLY A 303 -11.66 18.51 -12.51
C GLY A 303 -12.22 18.53 -11.08
N GLN A 304 -12.88 17.47 -10.61
CA GLN A 304 -13.38 17.37 -9.23
C GLN A 304 -12.50 16.42 -8.41
N THR A 305 -12.05 16.86 -7.25
CA THR A 305 -11.33 16.00 -6.30
C THR A 305 -12.30 15.03 -5.67
N ILE A 306 -12.13 13.73 -5.95
CA ILE A 306 -12.99 12.64 -5.47
C ILE A 306 -12.33 11.82 -4.37
N ILE A 307 -11.00 11.83 -4.29
CA ILE A 307 -10.18 11.32 -3.18
C ILE A 307 -9.14 12.38 -2.88
N ASP A 308 -9.07 12.84 -1.62
CA ASP A 308 -8.17 13.92 -1.22
C ASP A 308 -7.09 13.42 -0.26
N ASN A 309 -5.88 13.23 -0.77
CA ASN A 309 -4.67 12.92 0.01
C ASN A 309 -4.94 11.88 1.12
N HIS A 310 -5.64 10.80 0.73
CA HIS A 310 -6.14 9.78 1.63
C HIS A 310 -5.11 8.66 1.82
N PRO A 311 -4.87 8.18 3.06
CA PRO A 311 -3.94 7.09 3.31
C PRO A 311 -4.38 5.78 2.63
N VAL A 312 -3.45 5.10 1.96
CA VAL A 312 -3.66 3.80 1.31
C VAL A 312 -3.19 2.70 2.25
N LEU A 313 -4.12 1.89 2.74
CA LEU A 313 -3.87 0.92 3.82
C LEU A 313 -3.51 -0.48 3.32
N GLY A 314 -3.09 -0.63 2.07
CA GLY A 314 -2.70 -1.94 1.53
C GLY A 314 -3.04 -2.09 0.04
N CYS A 315 -2.53 -3.15 -0.58
CA CYS A 315 -2.76 -3.46 -1.99
C CYS A 315 -4.24 -3.72 -2.30
N THR A 316 -4.64 -3.54 -3.56
CA THR A 316 -5.97 -3.88 -4.07
C THR A 316 -5.99 -5.27 -4.71
N GLY A 317 -7.16 -5.79 -5.01
CA GLY A 317 -7.30 -7.05 -5.74
C GLY A 317 -6.61 -7.00 -7.11
N GLY A 318 -6.00 -8.10 -7.54
CA GLY A 318 -5.26 -8.13 -8.80
C GLY A 318 -3.86 -7.51 -8.78
N ALA A 319 -3.40 -6.99 -7.64
CA ALA A 319 -2.06 -6.45 -7.47
C ALA A 319 -0.96 -7.48 -7.83
N LEU A 320 0.15 -6.99 -8.36
CA LEU A 320 1.32 -7.82 -8.74
C LEU A 320 2.06 -8.38 -7.53
N THR A 321 2.05 -7.63 -6.45
CA THR A 321 2.74 -7.95 -5.19
C THR A 321 2.02 -7.27 -4.03
N SER A 322 2.25 -7.74 -2.83
CA SER A 322 1.84 -7.07 -1.60
C SER A 322 2.94 -6.20 -0.98
N ASP A 323 4.11 -6.14 -1.60
CA ASP A 323 5.23 -5.30 -1.16
C ASP A 323 5.00 -3.84 -1.55
N GLU A 324 4.65 -3.02 -0.55
CA GLU A 324 4.35 -1.59 -0.71
C GLU A 324 5.58 -0.68 -0.63
N PHE A 325 6.80 -1.24 -0.48
CA PHE A 325 8.01 -0.46 -0.16
C PHE A 325 8.99 -0.30 -1.30
N ARG A 326 8.65 -0.77 -2.47
CA ARG A 326 9.49 -0.64 -3.66
C ARG A 326 8.75 0.06 -4.79
N PRO A 327 9.46 0.69 -5.72
CA PRO A 327 8.88 1.14 -6.97
C PRO A 327 8.18 0.01 -7.71
N GLY A 328 7.23 0.36 -8.56
CA GLY A 328 6.52 -0.59 -9.41
C GLY A 328 5.96 0.07 -10.66
N PRO A 329 5.46 -0.72 -11.62
CA PRO A 329 4.99 -0.21 -12.89
C PRO A 329 3.63 0.48 -12.78
N ILE A 330 3.31 1.30 -13.77
CA ILE A 330 1.91 1.55 -14.11
C ILE A 330 1.41 0.32 -14.86
N TYR A 331 0.28 -0.22 -14.40
CA TYR A 331 -0.32 -1.41 -14.96
C TYR A 331 -1.77 -1.14 -15.32
N LEU A 332 -2.19 -1.57 -16.51
CA LEU A 332 -3.55 -1.40 -17.01
C LEU A 332 -4.23 -2.76 -17.10
N GLN A 333 -5.39 -2.88 -16.47
CA GLN A 333 -6.18 -4.11 -16.54
C GLN A 333 -6.81 -4.24 -17.93
N GLY A 334 -6.56 -5.37 -18.59
CA GLY A 334 -6.99 -5.65 -19.95
C GLY A 334 -7.71 -6.97 -20.16
N ASP A 335 -7.84 -7.78 -19.12
CA ASP A 335 -8.40 -9.12 -19.19
C ASP A 335 -9.93 -9.18 -19.06
N HIS A 336 -10.60 -8.04 -18.83
CA HIS A 336 -12.03 -7.98 -18.55
C HIS A 336 -12.84 -7.46 -19.73
N THR A 337 -12.59 -6.22 -20.18
CA THR A 337 -13.44 -5.54 -21.16
C THR A 337 -12.68 -4.56 -22.05
N ASN A 338 -13.39 -3.98 -23.00
CA ASN A 338 -12.86 -2.92 -23.86
C ASN A 338 -12.71 -1.61 -23.07
N VAL A 339 -11.63 -0.88 -23.37
CA VAL A 339 -11.32 0.44 -22.79
C VAL A 339 -10.33 1.18 -23.70
N ASP A 340 -10.37 2.49 -23.69
CA ASP A 340 -9.47 3.36 -24.44
C ASP A 340 -8.72 4.28 -23.48
N TYR A 341 -7.42 4.52 -23.72
CA TYR A 341 -6.57 5.46 -22.99
C TYR A 341 -5.84 6.40 -23.96
N ARG A 342 -5.61 7.62 -23.53
CA ARG A 342 -4.75 8.57 -24.25
C ARG A 342 -4.13 9.60 -23.30
N ASN A 343 -3.18 10.39 -23.79
CA ASN A 343 -2.57 11.51 -23.06
C ASN A 343 -2.03 11.10 -21.69
N MET A 344 -1.36 9.95 -21.62
CA MET A 344 -0.85 9.41 -20.35
C MET A 344 0.54 9.97 -20.06
N VAL A 345 0.61 10.86 -19.08
CA VAL A 345 1.81 11.61 -18.69
C VAL A 345 2.06 11.42 -17.21
N LEU A 346 3.28 11.03 -16.86
CA LEU A 346 3.71 10.84 -15.47
C LEU A 346 4.80 11.86 -15.12
N ARG A 347 4.71 12.44 -13.92
CA ARG A 347 5.76 13.29 -13.34
C ARG A 347 6.21 12.65 -12.02
N PRO A 348 7.45 12.13 -11.92
CA PRO A 348 7.93 11.57 -10.67
C PRO A 348 8.09 12.67 -9.62
N VAL A 349 7.97 12.31 -8.35
CA VAL A 349 8.31 13.19 -7.23
C VAL A 349 9.84 13.29 -7.15
N LEU A 350 10.34 14.51 -6.99
CA LEU A 350 11.76 14.75 -6.71
C LEU A 350 12.00 14.60 -5.20
N LYS A 351 12.91 13.71 -4.82
CA LYS A 351 13.36 13.48 -3.43
C LYS A 351 14.50 14.40 -3.07
#